data_76c01a74e1171f030cba02ae5e07b943
#
_entry.id   76c01a74e1171f030cba02ae5e07b943
#
_cell.length_a   1.000
_cell.length_b   1.000
_cell.length_c   1.000
_cell.angle_alpha   90.00
_cell.angle_beta   90.00
_cell.angle_gamma   90.00
#
_symmetry.space_group_name_H-M   'P 1'
#
loop_
_entity.id
_entity.type
_entity.pdbx_description
1 polymer ?
#
loop_
_entity_poly.entity_id
_entity_poly.type
_entity_poly.pdbx_seq_one_letter_code
_entity_poly.pdbx_strand_id
1 'polypeptide(L)'
;TRAIKPVNEADTEKMMAVLNRMREEDPTWIVEQSKELRQILVHGQGEFHLRTLKWRLENNEKLQIQFYEPKIPYRETITKSARADYRHKKQSGGAGQFGEVHLIVEPYYEGMPAPEVYKFNGQEYKMNVKGTEVIDLEWGGKLVFVNSVVGGAIDARFMPAILKGIMSRMEQGPLTGSYARDVRVIVYDGKMHPVDSNEISFMLAGRNAFSEAFKNAGPKILEPIY
;
A
#
# COMPACT_ATOMS: atom_id res chain seq x y z
N THR A 1 7.07 14.35 -21.42
CA THR A 1 5.97 13.57 -20.82
C THR A 1 4.86 14.50 -20.37
N ARG A 2 3.62 14.13 -20.63
CA ARG A 2 2.40 14.75 -20.08
C ARG A 2 1.41 13.64 -19.70
N ALA A 3 0.60 13.92 -18.69
CA ALA A 3 -0.58 13.12 -18.45
C ALA A 3 -1.74 13.65 -19.30
N ILE A 4 -2.56 12.72 -19.80
CA ILE A 4 -3.68 13.01 -20.71
C ILE A 4 -4.97 12.43 -20.15
N LYS A 5 -6.04 13.18 -20.27
CA LYS A 5 -7.40 12.69 -19.99
C LYS A 5 -8.40 13.27 -20.98
N PRO A 6 -9.50 12.57 -21.27
CA PRO A 6 -10.59 13.17 -22.02
C PRO A 6 -11.33 14.18 -21.14
N VAL A 7 -11.96 15.15 -21.78
CA VAL A 7 -12.86 16.11 -21.09
C VAL A 7 -14.10 15.40 -20.54
N ASN A 8 -14.63 14.44 -21.33
CA ASN A 8 -15.70 13.56 -20.89
C ASN A 8 -15.13 12.19 -20.54
N GLU A 9 -15.27 11.75 -19.29
CA GLU A 9 -14.74 10.47 -18.80
C GLU A 9 -15.27 9.25 -19.59
N ALA A 10 -16.47 9.33 -20.17
CA ALA A 10 -17.03 8.29 -21.03
C ALA A 10 -16.19 8.01 -22.29
N ASP A 11 -15.38 8.98 -22.71
CA ASP A 11 -14.53 8.84 -23.90
C ASP A 11 -13.16 8.19 -23.61
N THR A 12 -12.90 7.73 -22.38
CA THR A 12 -11.61 7.16 -21.98
C THR A 12 -11.22 5.94 -22.81
N GLU A 13 -12.13 5.02 -23.03
CA GLU A 13 -11.86 3.82 -23.87
C GLU A 13 -11.59 4.18 -25.33
N LYS A 14 -12.37 5.11 -25.88
CA LYS A 14 -12.17 5.63 -27.22
C LYS A 14 -10.82 6.30 -27.36
N MET A 15 -10.45 7.14 -26.39
CA MET A 15 -9.14 7.80 -26.36
C MET A 15 -8.00 6.78 -26.33
N MET A 16 -8.10 5.74 -25.50
CA MET A 16 -7.08 4.69 -25.42
C MET A 16 -6.94 3.92 -26.73
N ALA A 17 -8.04 3.58 -27.39
CA ALA A 17 -8.02 2.91 -28.69
C ALA A 17 -7.31 3.75 -29.75
N VAL A 18 -7.59 5.06 -29.79
CA VAL A 18 -6.94 6.01 -30.71
C VAL A 18 -5.46 6.15 -30.41
N LEU A 19 -5.07 6.31 -29.15
CA LEU A 19 -3.66 6.42 -28.75
C LEU A 19 -2.86 5.16 -29.10
N ASN A 20 -3.43 3.97 -28.92
CA ASN A 20 -2.78 2.72 -29.30
C ASN A 20 -2.58 2.62 -30.82
N ARG A 21 -3.59 2.99 -31.61
CA ARG A 21 -3.46 3.03 -33.08
C ARG A 21 -2.38 4.03 -33.51
N MET A 22 -2.36 5.22 -32.93
CA MET A 22 -1.33 6.23 -33.24
C MET A 22 0.09 5.75 -32.90
N ARG A 23 0.25 4.95 -31.84
CA ARG A 23 1.54 4.33 -31.50
C ARG A 23 1.98 3.29 -32.54
N GLU A 24 1.04 2.58 -33.15
CA GLU A 24 1.34 1.66 -34.26
C GLU A 24 1.77 2.40 -35.54
N GLU A 25 1.16 3.55 -35.80
CA GLU A 25 1.51 4.42 -36.93
C GLU A 25 2.87 5.13 -36.74
N ASP A 26 3.15 5.54 -35.51
CA ASP A 26 4.38 6.28 -35.14
C ASP A 26 4.93 5.74 -33.80
N PRO A 27 5.96 4.89 -33.86
CA PRO A 27 6.55 4.28 -32.67
C PRO A 27 7.31 5.27 -31.78
N THR A 28 7.46 6.52 -32.18
CA THR A 28 8.05 7.57 -31.31
C THR A 28 7.10 8.02 -30.18
N TRP A 29 5.81 7.67 -30.29
CA TRP A 29 4.85 7.82 -29.21
C TRP A 29 4.94 6.66 -28.22
N ILE A 30 5.16 6.96 -26.95
CA ILE A 30 5.05 5.99 -25.88
C ILE A 30 3.83 6.35 -25.05
N VAL A 31 2.93 5.39 -24.90
CA VAL A 31 1.71 5.54 -24.09
C VAL A 31 1.80 4.54 -22.94
N GLU A 32 1.73 5.07 -21.71
CA GLU A 32 1.79 4.28 -20.48
C GLU A 32 0.52 4.51 -19.67
N GLN A 33 -0.07 3.44 -19.16
CA GLN A 33 -1.19 3.51 -18.24
C GLN A 33 -0.73 3.16 -16.83
N SER A 34 -0.70 4.14 -15.96
CA SER A 34 -0.44 3.93 -14.54
C SER A 34 -1.73 3.59 -13.81
N LYS A 35 -1.90 2.33 -13.43
CA LYS A 35 -3.03 1.88 -12.61
C LYS A 35 -2.98 2.48 -11.20
N GLU A 36 -1.79 2.59 -10.63
CA GLU A 36 -1.52 3.16 -9.31
C GLU A 36 -2.06 4.58 -9.19
N LEU A 37 -1.69 5.45 -10.11
CA LEU A 37 -2.04 6.87 -10.09
C LEU A 37 -3.29 7.19 -10.89
N ARG A 38 -3.89 6.19 -11.52
CA ARG A 38 -5.05 6.31 -12.41
C ARG A 38 -4.84 7.44 -13.43
N GLN A 39 -3.72 7.37 -14.12
CA GLN A 39 -3.36 8.34 -15.15
C GLN A 39 -2.84 7.64 -16.41
N ILE A 40 -3.02 8.30 -17.53
CA ILE A 40 -2.47 7.90 -18.82
C ILE A 40 -1.36 8.89 -19.15
N LEU A 41 -0.16 8.39 -19.37
CA LEU A 41 1.01 9.18 -19.73
C LEU A 41 1.29 9.05 -21.22
N VAL A 42 1.63 10.17 -21.83
CA VAL A 42 2.08 10.22 -23.23
C VAL A 42 3.46 10.87 -23.26
N HIS A 43 4.40 10.14 -23.83
CA HIS A 43 5.76 10.60 -24.06
C HIS A 43 5.92 10.94 -25.54
N GLY A 44 6.27 12.16 -25.84
CA GLY A 44 6.57 12.62 -27.19
C GLY A 44 7.96 13.26 -27.25
N GLN A 45 8.43 13.55 -28.42
CA GLN A 45 9.76 14.13 -28.69
C GLN A 45 9.86 15.64 -28.43
N GLY A 46 8.86 16.25 -27.82
CA GLY A 46 8.85 17.66 -27.47
C GLY A 46 7.46 18.25 -27.44
N GLU A 47 7.38 19.53 -27.13
CA GLU A 47 6.12 20.25 -26.97
C GLU A 47 5.32 20.31 -28.29
N PHE A 48 6.02 20.53 -29.40
CA PHE A 48 5.37 20.55 -30.72
C PHE A 48 4.70 19.19 -31.04
N HIS A 49 5.38 18.11 -30.74
CA HIS A 49 4.85 16.75 -30.94
C HIS A 49 3.58 16.54 -30.11
N LEU A 50 3.56 16.95 -28.87
CA LEU A 50 2.37 16.88 -28.00
C LEU A 50 1.20 17.74 -28.51
N ARG A 51 1.49 18.94 -29.04
CA ARG A 51 0.47 19.80 -29.66
C ARG A 51 -0.13 19.15 -30.92
N THR A 52 0.69 18.49 -31.71
CA THR A 52 0.23 17.73 -32.89
C THR A 52 -0.70 16.59 -32.49
N LEU A 53 -0.35 15.87 -31.41
CA LEU A 53 -1.22 14.83 -30.84
C LEU A 53 -2.59 15.39 -30.44
N LYS A 54 -2.59 16.49 -29.70
CA LYS A 54 -3.82 17.16 -29.27
C LYS A 54 -4.67 17.57 -30.46
N TRP A 55 -4.04 18.19 -31.46
CA TRP A 55 -4.73 18.61 -32.68
C TRP A 55 -5.37 17.44 -33.43
N ARG A 56 -4.64 16.31 -33.60
CA ARG A 56 -5.18 15.09 -34.22
C ARG A 56 -6.37 14.53 -33.45
N LEU A 57 -6.28 14.43 -32.14
CA LEU A 57 -7.38 13.92 -31.29
C LEU A 57 -8.63 14.80 -31.40
N GLU A 58 -8.46 16.12 -31.35
CA GLU A 58 -9.59 17.06 -31.37
C GLU A 58 -10.21 17.22 -32.76
N ASN A 59 -9.40 17.28 -33.81
CA ASN A 59 -9.89 17.58 -35.16
C ASN A 59 -10.27 16.31 -35.97
N ASN A 60 -9.46 15.26 -35.90
CA ASN A 60 -9.71 14.05 -36.66
C ASN A 60 -10.63 13.09 -35.93
N GLU A 61 -10.42 12.89 -34.66
CA GLU A 61 -11.14 11.91 -33.83
C GLU A 61 -12.32 12.51 -33.08
N LYS A 62 -12.47 13.83 -33.11
CA LYS A 62 -13.51 14.57 -32.37
C LYS A 62 -13.51 14.29 -30.87
N LEU A 63 -12.32 14.08 -30.31
CA LEU A 63 -12.07 13.84 -28.88
C LEU A 63 -11.48 15.10 -28.24
N GLN A 64 -12.21 15.70 -27.32
CA GLN A 64 -11.70 16.79 -26.51
C GLN A 64 -10.84 16.24 -25.37
N ILE A 65 -9.59 16.69 -25.30
CA ILE A 65 -8.62 16.20 -24.31
C ILE A 65 -8.00 17.34 -23.53
N GLN A 66 -7.48 17.01 -22.35
CA GLN A 66 -6.68 17.88 -21.52
C GLN A 66 -5.35 17.25 -21.19
N PHE A 67 -4.26 18.01 -21.32
CA PHE A 67 -2.98 17.67 -20.74
C PHE A 67 -2.86 18.24 -19.34
N TYR A 68 -2.22 17.50 -18.46
CA TYR A 68 -1.89 17.97 -17.10
C TYR A 68 -0.53 17.41 -16.67
N GLU A 69 0.01 17.97 -15.59
CA GLU A 69 1.27 17.48 -15.04
C GLU A 69 1.11 16.06 -14.49
N PRO A 70 2.04 15.15 -14.83
CA PRO A 70 2.01 13.80 -14.30
C PRO A 70 2.07 13.79 -12.78
N LYS A 71 1.25 12.94 -12.15
CA LYS A 71 1.36 12.67 -10.72
C LYS A 71 2.63 11.87 -10.45
N ILE A 72 3.29 12.17 -9.36
CA ILE A 72 4.51 11.49 -8.93
C ILE A 72 4.12 10.26 -8.09
N PRO A 73 4.70 9.06 -8.36
CA PRO A 73 4.43 7.87 -7.56
C PRO A 73 5.24 7.89 -6.26
N TYR A 74 4.76 8.62 -5.26
CA TYR A 74 5.36 8.62 -3.93
C TYR A 74 5.25 7.27 -3.26
N ARG A 75 6.16 7.01 -2.32
CA ARG A 75 6.15 5.86 -1.41
C ARG A 75 6.20 6.35 0.01
N GLU A 76 5.68 5.54 0.93
CA GLU A 76 5.77 5.78 2.37
C GLU A 76 6.70 4.75 3.00
N THR A 77 7.44 5.17 4.02
CA THR A 77 8.25 4.29 4.85
C THR A 77 8.32 4.84 6.26
N ILE A 78 8.95 4.10 7.15
CA ILE A 78 9.14 4.48 8.54
C ILE A 78 10.63 4.58 8.87
N THR A 79 10.97 5.29 9.94
CA THR A 79 12.36 5.58 10.30
C THR A 79 12.77 5.05 11.66
N LYS A 80 11.84 4.65 12.50
CA LYS A 80 12.09 4.12 13.83
C LYS A 80 11.07 3.03 14.20
N SER A 81 11.36 2.30 15.25
CA SER A 81 10.43 1.31 15.79
C SER A 81 9.30 1.98 16.54
N ALA A 82 8.12 1.42 16.45
CA ALA A 82 6.96 1.80 17.24
C ALA A 82 6.09 0.59 17.56
N ARG A 83 5.38 0.68 18.67
CA ARG A 83 4.44 -0.32 19.15
C ARG A 83 3.02 0.21 19.11
N ALA A 84 2.07 -0.61 18.74
CA ALA A 84 0.67 -0.32 18.91
C ALA A 84 -0.11 -1.60 19.19
N ASP A 85 -1.24 -1.42 19.84
CA ASP A 85 -2.24 -2.45 20.05
C ASP A 85 -3.61 -1.91 19.66
N TYR A 86 -4.46 -2.79 19.15
CA TYR A 86 -5.81 -2.43 18.75
C TYR A 86 -6.77 -3.56 19.04
N ARG A 87 -7.89 -3.22 19.65
CA ARG A 87 -9.00 -4.12 19.94
C ARG A 87 -10.18 -3.79 19.03
N HIS A 88 -10.51 -4.67 18.12
CA HIS A 88 -11.76 -4.63 17.37
C HIS A 88 -12.83 -5.36 18.16
N LYS A 89 -13.85 -4.63 18.58
CA LYS A 89 -15.02 -5.19 19.27
C LYS A 89 -16.29 -4.57 18.68
N LYS A 90 -17.17 -5.42 18.19
CA LYS A 90 -18.49 -5.02 17.72
C LYS A 90 -19.54 -5.96 18.27
N GLN A 91 -20.56 -5.41 18.90
CA GLN A 91 -21.74 -6.11 19.34
C GLN A 91 -22.95 -5.44 18.71
N SER A 92 -23.60 -6.11 17.79
CA SER A 92 -24.86 -5.66 17.18
C SER A 92 -25.70 -6.89 16.91
N GLY A 93 -26.74 -7.10 17.72
CA GLY A 93 -27.88 -8.00 17.49
C GLY A 93 -27.61 -9.34 16.78
N GLY A 94 -26.61 -10.13 17.22
CA GLY A 94 -26.21 -11.39 16.60
C GLY A 94 -24.85 -11.83 17.04
N ALA A 95 -24.13 -12.61 16.23
CA ALA A 95 -22.75 -13.01 16.50
C ALA A 95 -21.85 -11.75 16.58
N GLY A 96 -21.19 -11.56 17.72
CA GLY A 96 -20.27 -10.46 17.94
C GLY A 96 -19.00 -10.58 17.09
N GLN A 97 -18.21 -9.51 17.09
CA GLN A 97 -16.87 -9.50 16.50
C GLN A 97 -15.87 -9.11 17.57
N PHE A 98 -14.78 -9.89 17.70
CA PHE A 98 -13.70 -9.59 18.63
C PHE A 98 -12.35 -10.05 18.10
N GLY A 99 -11.37 -9.17 18.17
CA GLY A 99 -9.98 -9.48 17.89
C GLY A 99 -9.09 -8.37 18.43
N GLU A 100 -8.03 -8.76 19.14
CA GLU A 100 -7.03 -7.82 19.66
C GLU A 100 -5.65 -8.23 19.18
N VAL A 101 -4.90 -7.27 18.64
CA VAL A 101 -3.56 -7.47 18.09
C VAL A 101 -2.61 -6.47 18.70
N HIS A 102 -1.49 -6.97 19.22
CA HIS A 102 -0.37 -6.17 19.68
C HIS A 102 0.81 -6.40 18.74
N LEU A 103 1.33 -5.35 18.16
CA LEU A 103 2.41 -5.43 17.19
C LEU A 103 3.46 -4.33 17.36
N ILE A 104 4.63 -4.62 16.80
CA ILE A 104 5.73 -3.68 16.65
C ILE A 104 6.01 -3.54 15.16
N VAL A 105 6.24 -2.31 14.72
CA VAL A 105 6.73 -2.01 13.37
C VAL A 105 8.13 -1.42 13.46
N GLU A 106 8.96 -1.71 12.50
CA GLU A 106 10.29 -1.14 12.36
C GLU A 106 10.72 -1.07 10.90
N PRO A 107 11.67 -0.18 10.56
CA PRO A 107 12.25 -0.16 9.23
C PRO A 107 12.90 -1.49 8.91
N TYR A 108 12.65 -2.01 7.70
CA TYR A 108 13.31 -3.21 7.22
C TYR A 108 14.45 -2.87 6.27
N TYR A 109 15.57 -3.57 6.43
CA TYR A 109 16.68 -3.60 5.48
C TYR A 109 17.19 -5.03 5.32
N GLU A 110 17.69 -5.33 4.16
CA GLU A 110 18.16 -6.68 3.85
C GLU A 110 19.35 -7.07 4.73
N GLY A 111 19.31 -8.29 5.27
CA GLY A 111 20.34 -8.80 6.18
C GLY A 111 20.19 -8.34 7.63
N MET A 112 19.10 -7.64 8.00
CA MET A 112 18.91 -7.29 9.40
C MET A 112 18.68 -8.54 10.27
N PRO A 113 19.17 -8.52 11.55
CA PRO A 113 19.04 -9.65 12.45
C PRO A 113 17.58 -9.94 12.82
N ALA A 114 17.33 -11.18 13.27
CA ALA A 114 16.01 -11.54 13.79
C ALA A 114 15.62 -10.64 14.97
N PRO A 115 14.32 -10.35 15.16
CA PRO A 115 13.87 -9.53 16.27
C PRO A 115 14.11 -10.26 17.61
N GLU A 116 14.67 -9.56 18.59
CA GLU A 116 15.00 -10.12 19.89
C GLU A 116 14.30 -9.37 21.03
N VAL A 117 14.73 -8.15 21.30
CA VAL A 117 14.25 -7.33 22.42
C VAL A 117 14.00 -5.90 21.98
N TYR A 118 12.86 -5.37 22.40
CA TYR A 118 12.46 -3.97 22.16
C TYR A 118 12.13 -3.30 23.48
N LYS A 119 12.44 -2.01 23.59
CA LYS A 119 12.11 -1.21 24.76
C LYS A 119 11.23 -0.02 24.36
N PHE A 120 10.07 0.08 24.98
CA PHE A 120 9.16 1.19 24.80
C PHE A 120 8.67 1.68 26.16
N ASN A 121 8.80 2.97 26.44
CA ASN A 121 8.37 3.59 27.71
C ASN A 121 8.91 2.90 28.98
N GLY A 122 10.16 2.43 28.92
CA GLY A 122 10.80 1.73 30.05
C GLY A 122 10.40 0.26 30.21
N GLN A 123 9.49 -0.24 29.39
CA GLN A 123 9.09 -1.64 29.37
C GLN A 123 9.82 -2.40 28.26
N GLU A 124 10.27 -3.60 28.61
CA GLU A 124 11.01 -4.50 27.72
C GLU A 124 10.07 -5.56 27.12
N TYR A 125 10.17 -5.75 25.82
CA TYR A 125 9.40 -6.73 25.04
C TYR A 125 10.37 -7.72 24.39
N LYS A 126 10.32 -8.98 24.83
CA LYS A 126 11.12 -10.06 24.25
C LYS A 126 10.33 -10.79 23.18
N MET A 127 10.94 -10.95 22.02
CA MET A 127 10.34 -11.66 20.90
C MET A 127 10.76 -13.12 20.91
N ASN A 128 9.81 -13.98 20.62
CA ASN A 128 10.03 -15.42 20.40
C ASN A 128 9.50 -15.76 19.01
N VAL A 129 10.36 -15.67 18.01
CA VAL A 129 10.00 -15.84 16.60
C VAL A 129 9.59 -17.29 16.35
N LYS A 130 8.36 -17.47 15.91
CA LYS A 130 7.79 -18.76 15.49
C LYS A 130 7.76 -18.94 14.00
N GLY A 131 7.68 -17.86 13.26
CA GLY A 131 7.66 -17.86 11.80
C GLY A 131 7.89 -16.48 11.24
N THR A 132 8.50 -16.43 10.07
CA THR A 132 8.76 -15.18 9.33
C THR A 132 8.35 -15.39 7.89
N GLU A 133 7.60 -14.43 7.36
CA GLU A 133 7.21 -14.37 5.96
C GLU A 133 7.76 -13.10 5.33
N VAL A 134 8.52 -13.25 4.26
CA VAL A 134 9.09 -12.13 3.48
C VAL A 134 8.27 -11.98 2.21
N ILE A 135 7.68 -10.82 2.03
CA ILE A 135 6.81 -10.52 0.89
C ILE A 135 7.49 -9.44 0.03
N ASP A 136 7.76 -9.80 -1.22
CA ASP A 136 8.19 -8.83 -2.22
C ASP A 136 6.97 -8.05 -2.71
N LEU A 137 7.02 -6.72 -2.55
CA LEU A 137 5.91 -5.85 -2.91
C LEU A 137 5.94 -5.54 -4.41
N GLU A 138 4.79 -5.57 -5.07
CA GLU A 138 4.68 -5.27 -6.50
C GLU A 138 5.18 -3.86 -6.86
N TRP A 139 5.06 -2.91 -5.93
CA TRP A 139 5.50 -1.51 -6.07
C TRP A 139 6.94 -1.25 -5.58
N GLY A 140 7.69 -2.31 -5.33
CA GLY A 140 9.07 -2.26 -4.84
C GLY A 140 9.19 -2.32 -3.33
N GLY A 141 10.34 -2.82 -2.86
CA GLY A 141 10.59 -3.06 -1.45
C GLY A 141 9.93 -4.31 -0.91
N LYS A 142 9.98 -4.47 0.42
CA LYS A 142 9.51 -5.66 1.09
C LYS A 142 8.63 -5.33 2.29
N LEU A 143 7.72 -6.26 2.60
CA LEU A 143 7.06 -6.38 3.89
C LEU A 143 7.53 -7.69 4.53
N VAL A 144 8.07 -7.60 5.73
CA VAL A 144 8.44 -8.78 6.53
C VAL A 144 7.45 -8.91 7.68
N PHE A 145 6.76 -10.03 7.70
CA PHE A 145 5.75 -10.34 8.71
C PHE A 145 6.26 -11.45 9.64
N VAL A 146 6.36 -11.13 10.92
CA VAL A 146 6.90 -12.03 11.95
C VAL A 146 5.80 -12.41 12.93
N ASN A 147 5.60 -13.72 13.11
CA ASN A 147 4.78 -14.27 14.16
C ASN A 147 5.64 -14.56 15.39
N SER A 148 5.41 -13.83 16.46
CA SER A 148 6.06 -14.00 17.77
C SER A 148 5.04 -14.18 18.90
N VAL A 149 3.82 -14.61 18.57
CA VAL A 149 2.75 -14.83 19.55
C VAL A 149 3.07 -16.04 20.42
N VAL A 150 3.01 -15.87 21.73
CA VAL A 150 3.23 -16.93 22.72
C VAL A 150 1.95 -17.29 23.47
N GLY A 151 1.93 -18.50 24.06
CA GLY A 151 0.83 -18.92 24.93
C GLY A 151 -0.53 -19.09 24.24
N GLY A 152 -0.57 -19.16 22.91
CA GLY A 152 -1.84 -19.30 22.19
C GLY A 152 -2.77 -18.08 22.29
N ALA A 153 -2.23 -16.90 22.57
CA ALA A 153 -3.01 -15.66 22.71
C ALA A 153 -3.83 -15.32 21.45
N ILE A 154 -3.28 -15.65 20.27
CA ILE A 154 -3.98 -15.62 18.99
C ILE A 154 -3.79 -16.98 18.32
N ASP A 155 -4.89 -17.60 17.87
CA ASP A 155 -4.81 -18.84 17.11
C ASP A 155 -4.09 -18.59 15.77
N ALA A 156 -3.18 -19.50 15.41
CA ALA A 156 -2.38 -19.39 14.20
C ALA A 156 -3.23 -19.25 12.92
N ARG A 157 -4.44 -19.77 12.90
CA ARG A 157 -5.38 -19.63 11.78
C ARG A 157 -5.76 -18.18 11.45
N PHE A 158 -5.63 -17.25 12.42
CA PHE A 158 -5.93 -15.83 12.22
C PHE A 158 -4.73 -15.00 11.73
N MET A 159 -3.53 -15.57 11.72
CA MET A 159 -2.34 -14.86 11.26
C MET A 159 -2.44 -14.39 9.78
N PRO A 160 -2.97 -15.20 8.84
CA PRO A 160 -3.19 -14.73 7.47
C PRO A 160 -4.17 -13.55 7.37
N ALA A 161 -5.20 -13.53 8.21
CA ALA A 161 -6.16 -12.41 8.25
C ALA A 161 -5.50 -11.11 8.75
N ILE A 162 -4.66 -11.20 9.77
CA ILE A 162 -3.88 -10.06 10.27
C ILE A 162 -2.96 -9.52 9.18
N LEU A 163 -2.24 -10.40 8.49
CA LEU A 163 -1.37 -10.03 7.37
C LEU A 163 -2.16 -9.36 6.25
N LYS A 164 -3.33 -9.87 5.91
CA LYS A 164 -4.21 -9.26 4.90
C LYS A 164 -4.64 -7.84 5.27
N GLY A 165 -4.94 -7.62 6.54
CA GLY A 165 -5.26 -6.28 7.06
C GLY A 165 -4.07 -5.32 6.96
N ILE A 166 -2.88 -5.77 7.33
CA ILE A 166 -1.64 -5.00 7.21
C ILE A 166 -1.34 -4.68 5.74
N MET A 167 -1.45 -5.67 4.85
CA MET A 167 -1.26 -5.47 3.41
C MET A 167 -2.19 -4.42 2.82
N SER A 168 -3.45 -4.39 3.24
CA SER A 168 -4.41 -3.38 2.77
C SER A 168 -3.98 -1.96 3.15
N ARG A 169 -3.30 -1.79 4.28
CA ARG A 169 -2.74 -0.49 4.70
C ARG A 169 -1.38 -0.20 4.08
N MET A 170 -0.63 -1.21 3.66
CA MET A 170 0.56 -1.03 2.83
C MET A 170 0.20 -0.50 1.44
N GLU A 171 -0.90 -0.94 0.87
CA GLU A 171 -1.42 -0.47 -0.42
C GLU A 171 -1.97 0.96 -0.36
N GLN A 172 -2.49 1.36 0.80
CA GLN A 172 -2.98 2.71 1.09
C GLN A 172 -2.31 3.22 2.36
N GLY A 173 -1.09 3.70 2.24
CA GLY A 173 -0.26 4.11 3.36
C GLY A 173 -0.95 5.05 4.34
N PRO A 174 -0.68 4.90 5.64
CA PRO A 174 -1.36 5.69 6.68
C PRO A 174 -1.06 7.19 6.66
N LEU A 175 0.00 7.63 5.98
CA LEU A 175 0.43 9.03 5.95
C LEU A 175 -0.30 9.82 4.86
N THR A 176 -0.22 9.37 3.62
CA THR A 176 -0.76 10.09 2.45
C THR A 176 -1.59 9.22 1.50
N GLY A 177 -1.76 7.94 1.83
CA GLY A 177 -2.42 6.97 0.96
C GLY A 177 -1.53 6.40 -0.15
N SER A 178 -0.25 6.74 -0.17
CA SER A 178 0.73 6.17 -1.10
C SER A 178 1.15 4.77 -0.67
N TYR A 179 1.67 3.96 -1.60
CA TYR A 179 2.19 2.64 -1.24
C TYR A 179 3.32 2.72 -0.21
N ALA A 180 3.21 1.92 0.86
CA ALA A 180 4.25 1.79 1.87
C ALA A 180 5.20 0.64 1.54
N ARG A 181 6.48 0.75 1.96
CA ARG A 181 7.51 -0.25 1.69
C ARG A 181 8.55 -0.34 2.80
N ASP A 182 9.28 -1.45 2.81
CA ASP A 182 10.42 -1.70 3.69
C ASP A 182 10.08 -1.59 5.17
N VAL A 183 9.08 -2.37 5.56
CA VAL A 183 8.58 -2.46 6.92
C VAL A 183 8.65 -3.90 7.42
N ARG A 184 9.14 -4.09 8.64
CA ARG A 184 8.98 -5.35 9.37
C ARG A 184 7.92 -5.19 10.45
N VAL A 185 6.95 -6.08 10.45
CA VAL A 185 5.87 -6.11 11.42
C VAL A 185 5.97 -7.38 12.26
N ILE A 186 5.99 -7.21 13.58
CA ILE A 186 6.09 -8.31 14.52
C ILE A 186 4.82 -8.33 15.36
N VAL A 187 4.00 -9.35 15.17
CA VAL A 187 2.84 -9.62 16.02
C VAL A 187 3.30 -10.49 17.19
N TYR A 188 3.25 -9.96 18.41
CA TYR A 188 3.82 -10.62 19.57
C TYR A 188 2.80 -10.99 20.66
N ASP A 189 1.62 -10.38 20.65
CA ASP A 189 0.55 -10.65 21.62
C ASP A 189 -0.83 -10.30 21.04
N GLY A 190 -1.86 -10.60 21.79
CA GLY A 190 -3.23 -10.28 21.46
C GLY A 190 -4.22 -10.96 22.37
N LYS A 191 -5.49 -10.92 21.99
CA LYS A 191 -6.57 -11.64 22.66
C LYS A 191 -7.58 -12.17 21.66
N MET A 192 -8.08 -13.35 21.95
CA MET A 192 -9.18 -14.01 21.26
C MET A 192 -10.39 -14.14 22.20
N HIS A 193 -11.57 -14.16 21.61
CA HIS A 193 -12.78 -14.60 22.30
C HIS A 193 -13.28 -15.91 21.70
N PRO A 194 -13.61 -16.92 22.51
CA PRO A 194 -13.95 -18.28 21.99
C PRO A 194 -15.10 -18.30 20.99
N VAL A 195 -16.08 -17.38 21.10
CA VAL A 195 -17.29 -17.34 20.28
C VAL A 195 -17.22 -16.25 19.21
N ASP A 196 -16.72 -15.07 19.54
CA ASP A 196 -16.83 -13.86 18.71
C ASP A 196 -15.61 -13.58 17.83
N SER A 197 -14.52 -14.32 17.96
CA SER A 197 -13.33 -14.13 17.15
C SER A 197 -13.49 -14.78 15.77
N ASN A 198 -13.26 -13.98 14.74
CA ASN A 198 -13.30 -14.39 13.35
C ASN A 198 -12.19 -13.69 12.54
N GLU A 199 -12.03 -14.07 11.27
CA GLU A 199 -11.01 -13.51 10.39
C GLU A 199 -11.18 -12.01 10.17
N ILE A 200 -12.41 -11.54 10.01
CA ILE A 200 -12.70 -10.10 9.78
C ILE A 200 -12.27 -9.28 10.99
N SER A 201 -12.53 -9.76 12.20
CA SER A 201 -12.13 -9.07 13.44
C SER A 201 -10.63 -8.91 13.54
N PHE A 202 -9.86 -9.94 13.23
CA PHE A 202 -8.40 -9.90 13.24
C PHE A 202 -7.81 -9.13 12.05
N MET A 203 -8.44 -9.16 10.90
CA MET A 203 -8.05 -8.33 9.76
C MET A 203 -8.16 -6.84 10.12
N LEU A 204 -9.27 -6.41 10.71
CA LEU A 204 -9.48 -5.03 11.12
C LEU A 204 -8.58 -4.63 12.30
N ALA A 205 -8.39 -5.52 13.28
CA ALA A 205 -7.47 -5.27 14.40
C ALA A 205 -6.03 -5.10 13.93
N GLY A 206 -5.55 -5.98 13.06
CA GLY A 206 -4.22 -5.89 12.48
C GLY A 206 -4.02 -4.64 11.63
N ARG A 207 -5.00 -4.32 10.78
CA ARG A 207 -4.99 -3.10 9.97
C ARG A 207 -4.88 -1.84 10.81
N ASN A 208 -5.69 -1.71 11.84
CA ASN A 208 -5.75 -0.50 12.67
C ASN A 208 -4.53 -0.39 13.61
N ALA A 209 -4.07 -1.51 14.19
CA ALA A 209 -2.85 -1.53 14.98
C ALA A 209 -1.63 -1.13 14.14
N PHE A 210 -1.51 -1.67 12.94
CA PHE A 210 -0.46 -1.30 11.99
C PHE A 210 -0.51 0.18 11.62
N SER A 211 -1.68 0.71 11.31
CA SER A 211 -1.87 2.12 10.96
C SER A 211 -1.41 3.04 12.09
N GLU A 212 -1.76 2.73 13.33
CA GLU A 212 -1.36 3.51 14.50
C GLU A 212 0.15 3.43 14.75
N ALA A 213 0.73 2.24 14.73
CA ALA A 213 2.16 2.05 14.90
C ALA A 213 2.98 2.75 13.80
N PHE A 214 2.54 2.66 12.55
CA PHE A 214 3.18 3.32 11.41
C PHE A 214 3.24 4.83 11.59
N LYS A 215 2.14 5.46 12.00
CA LYS A 215 2.08 6.90 12.27
C LYS A 215 3.04 7.34 13.39
N ASN A 216 3.31 6.47 14.35
CA ASN A 216 4.21 6.74 15.48
C ASN A 216 5.67 6.33 15.20
N ALA A 217 5.94 5.72 14.06
CA ALA A 217 7.25 5.22 13.68
C ALA A 217 8.09 6.20 12.84
N GLY A 218 7.82 7.50 12.95
CA GLY A 218 8.52 8.53 12.17
C GLY A 218 8.35 8.34 10.67
N PRO A 219 7.12 8.33 10.15
CA PRO A 219 6.87 8.06 8.74
C PRO A 219 7.46 9.15 7.84
N LYS A 220 7.90 8.75 6.66
CA LYS A 220 8.46 9.63 5.61
C LYS A 220 7.89 9.27 4.25
N ILE A 221 7.88 10.27 3.37
CA ILE A 221 7.57 10.10 1.96
C ILE A 221 8.88 9.97 1.19
N LEU A 222 8.92 8.99 0.30
CA LEU A 222 10.01 8.76 -0.64
C LEU A 222 9.57 9.24 -2.01
N GLU A 223 10.43 10.02 -2.67
CA GLU A 223 10.27 10.42 -4.06
C GLU A 223 11.10 9.49 -4.95
N PRO A 224 10.61 9.16 -6.17
CA PRO A 224 11.43 8.40 -7.12
C PRO A 224 12.61 9.28 -7.59
N ILE A 225 13.78 8.66 -7.70
CA ILE A 225 14.96 9.27 -8.34
C ILE A 225 14.95 8.80 -9.78
N TYR A 226 14.98 9.73 -10.72
CA TYR A 226 15.05 9.50 -12.16
C TYR A 226 16.48 9.72 -12.67
#